data_0f2da0799c9d1516f334a44f58afd19d
#
_entry.id   0f2da0799c9d1516f334a44f58afd19d
#
_cell.length_a   1.000
_cell.length_b   1.000
_cell.length_c   1.000
_cell.angle_alpha   90.00
_cell.angle_beta   90.00
_cell.angle_gamma   90.00
#
_symmetry.space_group_name_H-M   'P 1'
#
loop_
_entity.id
_entity.type
_entity.pdbx_description
1 polymer ?
#
loop_
_entity_poly.entity_id
_entity_poly.type
_entity_poly.pdbx_seq_one_letter_code
_entity_poly.pdbx_strand_id
1 'polypeptide(L)'
;MNADLNNANKTNRRRTVKTRSRFTTLLTVYFFVALIIPNCVLANTEPYSVWTVEALILMPLGFYMMWSVALRRSGVMIWLAFPFIFFCAFQIVLLYLFGNSIIATDMFTNLLTTNPGEAGELLGNIYPSVVLVCVIYLPLLWLAAREIGHKRYITRTARMNIGLTGAALFAVGLLALWPAYHVSEERHVLRDEIFPLNIMYNLGLSGSEFRKSYNFHKTSEGFTYEAERTAEAPGREVYVYIIGEASRAMNWQLYGYGRETNPLLSEVGDLVVFRDVLTQSNTTHKSVPLILSSVATGEHEELYRRKGLPALFNEAGFDTWFISNQSPQGAMIDHLAHDARHVIYIRSPRHDTQLLDEMRKALERSTSQKLLFVLHCYGSHFSYHQRYPREFAHFQPDNDVAIARQHRPMLVNAYDNSIRYTDYFLAQTIDYMRSLKGTSSALLYCADHGEDLIDDDRERFLHASPTTTAYQLYVASLAWFSEDYRTHFPEKVAAAEANETAPATTHALFHTMADMASIRGRFLTTKVSLVSPDFDRTAPRRYLNDHNEAVPFRKTGLRHEDMEVFQRYGIEL
;
A
#
# COMPACT_ATOMS: atom_id res chain seq x y z
N MET A 1 13.94 -45.23 61.59
CA MET A 1 14.46 -45.32 60.19
C MET A 1 13.36 -45.28 59.12
N ASN A 2 12.21 -45.95 59.24
CA ASN A 2 11.13 -45.90 58.24
C ASN A 2 10.28 -44.59 58.25
N ALA A 3 10.17 -43.89 59.38
CA ALA A 3 9.42 -42.63 59.48
C ALA A 3 10.17 -41.46 58.85
N ASP A 4 11.49 -41.42 58.92
CA ASP A 4 12.34 -40.37 58.38
C ASP A 4 12.45 -40.47 56.86
N LEU A 5 12.48 -41.68 56.27
CA LEU A 5 12.46 -41.94 54.86
C LEU A 5 11.10 -41.52 54.22
N ASN A 6 9.99 -41.73 54.94
CA ASN A 6 8.66 -41.29 54.46
C ASN A 6 8.49 -39.77 54.52
N ASN A 7 9.08 -39.09 55.50
CA ASN A 7 9.07 -37.63 55.60
C ASN A 7 9.98 -36.99 54.55
N ALA A 8 11.17 -37.52 54.33
CA ALA A 8 12.07 -37.04 53.26
C ALA A 8 11.46 -37.23 51.85
N ASN A 9 10.80 -38.36 51.60
CA ASN A 9 10.08 -38.61 50.35
C ASN A 9 8.84 -37.68 50.15
N LYS A 10 8.08 -37.41 51.22
CA LYS A 10 6.97 -36.44 51.17
C LYS A 10 7.47 -35.01 50.95
N THR A 11 8.58 -34.62 51.55
CA THR A 11 9.18 -33.27 51.39
C THR A 11 9.77 -33.09 50.00
N ASN A 12 10.46 -34.09 49.45
CA ASN A 12 10.96 -34.09 48.08
C ASN A 12 9.83 -34.08 47.04
N ARG A 13 8.76 -34.83 47.26
CA ARG A 13 7.57 -34.85 46.41
C ARG A 13 6.83 -33.51 46.44
N ARG A 14 6.71 -32.85 47.61
CA ARG A 14 6.13 -31.50 47.73
C ARG A 14 7.01 -30.43 47.07
N ARG A 15 8.35 -30.55 47.19
CA ARG A 15 9.31 -29.63 46.57
C ARG A 15 9.28 -29.75 45.03
N THR A 16 9.26 -30.96 44.49
CA THR A 16 9.15 -31.22 43.05
C THR A 16 7.80 -30.79 42.47
N VAL A 17 6.71 -31.00 43.17
CA VAL A 17 5.36 -30.52 42.74
C VAL A 17 5.28 -28.99 42.75
N LYS A 18 5.88 -28.35 43.79
CA LYS A 18 5.89 -26.88 43.92
C LYS A 18 6.76 -26.21 42.83
N THR A 19 7.90 -26.80 42.47
CA THR A 19 8.79 -26.33 41.39
C THR A 19 8.16 -26.54 40.03
N ARG A 20 7.46 -27.65 39.81
CA ARG A 20 6.73 -27.94 38.57
C ARG A 20 5.56 -26.97 38.34
N SER A 21 4.84 -26.61 39.41
CA SER A 21 3.73 -25.62 39.32
C SER A 21 4.23 -24.21 39.01
N ARG A 22 5.37 -23.79 39.56
CA ARG A 22 5.97 -22.47 39.26
C ARG A 22 6.39 -22.36 37.81
N PHE A 23 7.01 -23.40 37.23
CA PHE A 23 7.40 -23.37 35.81
C PHE A 23 6.19 -23.21 34.89
N THR A 24 5.12 -23.97 35.07
CA THR A 24 3.88 -23.87 34.28
C THR A 24 3.26 -22.48 34.36
N THR A 25 3.25 -21.88 35.57
CA THR A 25 2.76 -20.50 35.74
C THR A 25 3.64 -19.48 35.01
N LEU A 26 4.98 -19.60 35.12
CA LEU A 26 5.90 -18.72 34.42
C LEU A 26 5.77 -18.84 32.89
N LEU A 27 5.63 -20.05 32.38
CA LEU A 27 5.38 -20.28 30.95
C LEU A 27 4.07 -19.65 30.49
N THR A 28 3.02 -19.73 31.32
CA THR A 28 1.72 -19.08 31.02
C THR A 28 1.85 -17.56 31.01
N VAL A 29 2.61 -16.97 31.96
CA VAL A 29 2.91 -15.54 31.98
C VAL A 29 3.70 -15.14 30.73
N TYR A 30 4.72 -15.90 30.35
CA TYR A 30 5.50 -15.66 29.15
C TYR A 30 4.60 -15.62 27.90
N PHE A 31 3.65 -16.55 27.78
CA PHE A 31 2.75 -16.65 26.66
C PHE A 31 1.93 -15.35 26.46
N PHE A 32 1.23 -14.86 27.49
CA PHE A 32 0.41 -13.66 27.28
C PHE A 32 1.25 -12.37 27.25
N VAL A 33 2.43 -12.31 27.88
CA VAL A 33 3.36 -11.19 27.69
C VAL A 33 3.86 -11.14 26.24
N ALA A 34 4.22 -12.30 25.64
CA ALA A 34 4.66 -12.34 24.26
C ALA A 34 3.57 -11.93 23.27
N LEU A 35 2.30 -12.27 23.52
CA LEU A 35 1.19 -11.93 22.63
C LEU A 35 0.70 -10.48 22.75
N ILE A 36 0.96 -9.78 23.85
CA ILE A 36 0.53 -8.39 24.02
C ILE A 36 1.51 -7.38 23.42
N ILE A 37 2.71 -7.81 23.01
CA ILE A 37 3.76 -6.91 22.48
C ILE A 37 3.25 -5.97 21.38
N PRO A 38 2.58 -6.43 20.31
CA PRO A 38 2.12 -5.54 19.26
C PRO A 38 1.17 -4.45 19.76
N ASN A 39 0.25 -4.81 20.65
CA ASN A 39 -0.69 -3.86 21.24
C ASN A 39 0.03 -2.81 22.11
N CYS A 40 1.08 -3.22 22.84
CA CYS A 40 1.91 -2.29 23.62
C CYS A 40 2.69 -1.33 22.71
N VAL A 41 3.17 -1.79 21.55
CA VAL A 41 3.84 -0.93 20.57
C VAL A 41 2.87 0.13 20.08
N LEU A 42 1.71 -0.25 19.58
CA LEU A 42 0.68 0.68 19.07
C LEU A 42 0.22 1.68 20.14
N ALA A 43 0.05 1.24 21.38
CA ALA A 43 -0.34 2.11 22.50
C ALA A 43 0.70 3.22 22.79
N ASN A 44 1.96 3.06 22.33
CA ASN A 44 3.03 4.05 22.53
C ASN A 44 3.31 4.89 21.26
N THR A 45 2.96 4.40 20.07
CA THR A 45 3.30 5.05 18.81
C THR A 45 2.15 5.84 18.20
N GLU A 46 0.91 5.46 18.48
CA GLU A 46 -0.27 6.13 17.99
C GLU A 46 -0.90 7.08 19.03
N PRO A 47 -1.44 8.22 18.62
CA PRO A 47 -1.98 9.24 19.52
C PRO A 47 -3.40 8.89 20.02
N TYR A 48 -3.53 7.74 20.66
CA TYR A 48 -4.81 7.27 21.19
C TYR A 48 -5.25 7.98 22.48
N SER A 49 -6.56 8.03 22.68
CA SER A 49 -7.12 8.38 23.97
C SER A 49 -6.76 7.34 25.06
N VAL A 50 -6.82 7.74 26.32
CA VAL A 50 -6.59 6.82 27.45
C VAL A 50 -7.55 5.62 27.40
N TRP A 51 -8.78 5.82 26.94
CA TRP A 51 -9.79 4.76 26.84
C TRP A 51 -9.43 3.72 25.78
N THR A 52 -8.91 4.18 24.65
CA THR A 52 -8.43 3.30 23.57
C THR A 52 -7.20 2.52 24.02
N VAL A 53 -6.26 3.15 24.71
CA VAL A 53 -5.10 2.46 25.29
C VAL A 53 -5.53 1.38 26.29
N GLU A 54 -6.50 1.68 27.17
CA GLU A 54 -7.05 0.68 28.09
C GLU A 54 -7.69 -0.49 27.36
N ALA A 55 -8.53 -0.24 26.36
CA ALA A 55 -9.16 -1.28 25.56
C ALA A 55 -8.11 -2.14 24.82
N LEU A 56 -7.12 -1.47 24.18
CA LEU A 56 -6.05 -2.08 23.40
C LEU A 56 -5.16 -3.02 24.22
N ILE A 57 -4.96 -2.75 25.50
CA ILE A 57 -4.12 -3.56 26.40
C ILE A 57 -4.94 -4.58 27.19
N LEU A 58 -6.00 -4.12 27.87
CA LEU A 58 -6.69 -4.95 28.87
C LEU A 58 -7.57 -6.02 28.23
N MET A 59 -8.22 -5.71 27.10
CA MET A 59 -9.11 -6.65 26.45
C MET A 59 -8.35 -7.85 25.85
N PRO A 60 -7.28 -7.70 25.02
CA PRO A 60 -6.50 -8.82 24.53
C PRO A 60 -5.78 -9.58 25.66
N LEU A 61 -5.20 -8.87 26.64
CA LEU A 61 -4.53 -9.51 27.77
C LEU A 61 -5.49 -10.40 28.55
N GLY A 62 -6.69 -9.89 28.84
CA GLY A 62 -7.75 -10.65 29.50
C GLY A 62 -8.16 -11.89 28.70
N PHE A 63 -8.31 -11.75 27.39
CA PHE A 63 -8.60 -12.86 26.47
C PHE A 63 -7.49 -13.93 26.51
N TYR A 64 -6.21 -13.56 26.39
CA TYR A 64 -5.11 -14.51 26.43
C TYR A 64 -4.97 -15.23 27.78
N MET A 65 -5.25 -14.51 28.87
CA MET A 65 -5.28 -15.12 30.21
C MET A 65 -6.38 -16.16 30.32
N MET A 66 -7.61 -15.86 29.90
CA MET A 66 -8.71 -16.84 29.86
C MET A 66 -8.42 -18.01 28.94
N TRP A 67 -7.90 -17.77 27.74
CA TRP A 67 -7.50 -18.79 26.78
C TRP A 67 -6.47 -19.75 27.38
N SER A 68 -5.40 -19.23 27.98
CA SER A 68 -4.29 -20.02 28.50
C SER A 68 -4.69 -21.03 29.56
N VAL A 69 -5.80 -20.80 30.25
CA VAL A 69 -6.32 -21.64 31.34
C VAL A 69 -7.60 -22.41 30.99
N ALA A 70 -8.06 -22.35 29.73
CA ALA A 70 -9.24 -23.09 29.28
C ALA A 70 -9.09 -24.61 29.51
N LEU A 71 -7.89 -25.17 29.28
CA LEU A 71 -7.53 -26.53 29.65
C LEU A 71 -6.52 -26.54 30.81
N ARG A 72 -6.39 -27.68 31.50
CA ARG A 72 -5.39 -27.87 32.56
C ARG A 72 -3.97 -27.97 32.04
N ARG A 73 -3.76 -28.21 30.74
CA ARG A 73 -2.47 -28.37 30.07
C ARG A 73 -2.10 -27.07 29.35
N SER A 74 -1.40 -26.18 30.04
CA SER A 74 -1.02 -24.87 29.46
C SER A 74 -0.18 -25.01 28.19
N GLY A 75 0.75 -25.96 28.11
CA GLY A 75 1.53 -26.21 26.91
C GLY A 75 0.67 -26.57 25.69
N VAL A 76 -0.41 -27.36 25.91
CA VAL A 76 -1.39 -27.66 24.83
C VAL A 76 -2.12 -26.41 24.40
N MET A 77 -2.55 -25.54 25.35
CA MET A 77 -3.23 -24.29 25.03
C MET A 77 -2.35 -23.32 24.25
N ILE A 78 -1.05 -23.27 24.55
CA ILE A 78 -0.08 -22.47 23.79
C ILE A 78 0.04 -22.99 22.35
N TRP A 79 0.12 -24.30 22.14
CA TRP A 79 0.16 -24.87 20.79
C TRP A 79 -1.18 -24.70 20.03
N LEU A 80 -2.31 -24.78 20.71
CA LEU A 80 -3.62 -24.45 20.09
C LEU A 80 -3.72 -22.96 19.73
N ALA A 81 -2.97 -22.09 20.41
CA ALA A 81 -2.85 -20.69 20.10
C ALA A 81 -1.80 -20.38 19.00
N PHE A 82 -1.21 -21.40 18.34
CA PHE A 82 -0.20 -21.21 17.30
C PHE A 82 -0.64 -20.23 16.19
N PRO A 83 -1.89 -20.23 15.70
CA PRO A 83 -2.34 -19.21 14.73
C PRO A 83 -2.19 -17.78 15.27
N PHE A 84 -2.54 -17.54 16.53
CA PHE A 84 -2.35 -16.20 17.15
C PHE A 84 -0.88 -15.85 17.30
N ILE A 85 -0.03 -16.83 17.71
CA ILE A 85 1.42 -16.65 17.81
C ILE A 85 2.01 -16.30 16.43
N PHE A 86 1.61 -17.02 15.38
CA PHE A 86 2.06 -16.77 14.01
C PHE A 86 1.69 -15.35 13.55
N PHE A 87 0.44 -14.96 13.71
CA PHE A 87 0.01 -13.62 13.31
C PHE A 87 0.60 -12.51 14.19
N CYS A 88 0.84 -12.77 15.47
CA CYS A 88 1.54 -11.85 16.34
C CYS A 88 3.00 -11.65 15.92
N ALA A 89 3.69 -12.73 15.55
CA ALA A 89 5.03 -12.69 14.99
C ALA A 89 5.07 -11.92 13.67
N PHE A 90 4.11 -12.19 12.78
CA PHE A 90 3.92 -11.47 11.52
C PHE A 90 3.68 -9.97 11.76
N GLN A 91 2.84 -9.64 12.73
CA GLN A 91 2.56 -8.24 13.10
C GLN A 91 3.83 -7.51 13.58
N ILE A 92 4.71 -8.15 14.34
CA ILE A 92 5.99 -7.54 14.76
C ILE A 92 6.88 -7.25 13.55
N VAL A 93 6.91 -8.12 12.55
CA VAL A 93 7.65 -7.88 11.30
C VAL A 93 7.08 -6.69 10.55
N LEU A 94 5.75 -6.60 10.44
CA LEU A 94 5.09 -5.46 9.78
C LEU A 94 5.30 -4.14 10.53
N LEU A 95 5.21 -4.15 11.87
CA LEU A 95 5.51 -2.97 12.69
C LEU A 95 6.94 -2.46 12.45
N TYR A 96 7.90 -3.37 12.33
CA TYR A 96 9.28 -3.00 12.00
C TYR A 96 9.38 -2.40 10.58
N LEU A 97 8.70 -3.00 9.61
CA LEU A 97 8.80 -2.61 8.20
C LEU A 97 8.12 -1.26 7.92
N PHE A 98 6.97 -1.01 8.54
CA PHE A 98 6.14 0.17 8.29
C PHE A 98 6.26 1.26 9.38
N GLY A 99 7.28 1.22 10.22
CA GLY A 99 7.54 2.24 11.25
C GLY A 99 6.51 2.25 12.37
N ASN A 100 6.23 1.08 12.96
CA ASN A 100 5.36 0.91 14.14
C ASN A 100 3.92 1.45 13.97
N SER A 101 3.38 1.39 12.76
CA SER A 101 2.02 1.81 12.43
C SER A 101 1.00 0.68 12.57
N ILE A 102 -0.29 1.05 12.50
CA ILE A 102 -1.42 0.11 12.46
C ILE A 102 -1.27 -0.83 11.24
N ILE A 103 -1.74 -2.06 11.37
CA ILE A 103 -1.66 -3.06 10.31
C ILE A 103 -2.92 -3.01 9.46
N ALA A 104 -2.73 -2.66 8.19
CA ALA A 104 -3.77 -2.54 7.19
C ALA A 104 -4.26 -3.89 6.65
N THR A 105 -5.50 -3.94 6.18
CA THR A 105 -6.03 -5.01 5.33
C THR A 105 -5.15 -5.23 4.11
N ASP A 106 -4.68 -4.15 3.52
CA ASP A 106 -3.85 -4.12 2.32
C ASP A 106 -2.51 -4.85 2.49
N MET A 107 -1.95 -4.85 3.70
CA MET A 107 -0.75 -5.64 4.01
C MET A 107 -0.99 -7.15 3.93
N PHE A 108 -2.20 -7.62 4.27
CA PHE A 108 -2.58 -9.03 4.07
C PHE A 108 -2.84 -9.34 2.61
N THR A 109 -3.42 -8.41 1.87
CA THR A 109 -3.61 -8.54 0.42
C THR A 109 -2.26 -8.60 -0.28
N ASN A 110 -1.31 -7.73 0.07
CA ASN A 110 0.07 -7.78 -0.45
C ASN A 110 0.74 -9.13 -0.17
N LEU A 111 0.57 -9.70 1.03
CA LEU A 111 1.13 -11.02 1.35
C LEU A 111 0.60 -12.12 0.40
N LEU A 112 -0.66 -12.02 -0.02
CA LEU A 112 -1.30 -12.99 -0.93
C LEU A 112 -0.90 -12.76 -2.40
N THR A 113 -0.51 -11.55 -2.77
CA THR A 113 -0.17 -11.14 -4.15
C THR A 113 1.32 -10.98 -4.41
N THR A 114 2.16 -10.90 -3.35
CA THR A 114 3.62 -10.76 -3.45
C THR A 114 4.25 -11.95 -4.16
N ASN A 115 5.07 -11.67 -5.15
CA ASN A 115 5.84 -12.69 -5.86
C ASN A 115 7.17 -13.01 -5.14
N PRO A 116 7.83 -14.18 -5.45
CA PRO A 116 9.07 -14.57 -4.79
C PRO A 116 10.23 -13.57 -4.96
N GLY A 117 10.24 -12.78 -6.04
CA GLY A 117 11.26 -11.75 -6.27
C GLY A 117 11.14 -10.60 -5.27
N GLU A 118 9.94 -10.03 -5.14
CA GLU A 118 9.64 -8.96 -4.17
C GLU A 118 9.84 -9.43 -2.73
N ALA A 119 9.38 -10.65 -2.39
CA ALA A 119 9.63 -11.24 -1.09
C ALA A 119 11.13 -11.35 -0.78
N GLY A 120 11.96 -11.70 -1.77
CA GLY A 120 13.41 -11.78 -1.64
C GLY A 120 14.08 -10.42 -1.38
N GLU A 121 13.62 -9.36 -2.05
CA GLU A 121 14.10 -7.99 -1.83
C GLU A 121 13.82 -7.49 -0.41
N LEU A 122 12.64 -7.81 0.13
CA LEU A 122 12.26 -7.45 1.51
C LEU A 122 13.01 -8.26 2.57
N LEU A 123 13.19 -9.57 2.36
CA LEU A 123 13.80 -10.46 3.35
C LEU A 123 15.21 -10.02 3.77
N GLY A 124 16.00 -9.46 2.85
CA GLY A 124 17.32 -8.92 3.17
C GLY A 124 17.30 -7.79 4.21
N ASN A 125 16.22 -7.03 4.27
CA ASN A 125 16.10 -5.85 5.11
C ASN A 125 15.35 -6.09 6.43
N ILE A 126 14.50 -7.11 6.49
CA ILE A 126 13.71 -7.42 7.69
C ILE A 126 14.37 -8.43 8.64
N TYR A 127 15.61 -8.88 8.34
CA TYR A 127 16.27 -9.88 9.18
C TYR A 127 16.34 -9.53 10.68
N PRO A 128 16.52 -8.25 11.12
CA PRO A 128 16.53 -7.93 12.55
C PRO A 128 15.20 -8.27 13.22
N SER A 129 14.07 -7.98 12.58
CA SER A 129 12.74 -8.30 13.11
C SER A 129 12.47 -9.80 13.10
N VAL A 130 12.96 -10.54 12.11
CA VAL A 130 12.88 -12.01 12.06
C VAL A 130 13.67 -12.63 13.21
N VAL A 131 14.89 -12.15 13.49
CA VAL A 131 15.68 -12.59 14.64
C VAL A 131 14.93 -12.32 15.95
N LEU A 132 14.36 -11.11 16.11
CA LEU A 132 13.57 -10.75 17.29
C LEU A 132 12.39 -11.71 17.50
N VAL A 133 11.62 -11.97 16.44
CA VAL A 133 10.51 -12.93 16.43
C VAL A 133 10.96 -14.33 16.84
N CYS A 134 12.07 -14.82 16.28
CA CYS A 134 12.64 -16.12 16.64
C CYS A 134 13.03 -16.19 18.11
N VAL A 135 13.66 -15.15 18.66
CA VAL A 135 14.07 -15.06 20.07
C VAL A 135 12.85 -15.04 21.01
N ILE A 136 11.75 -14.41 20.61
CA ILE A 136 10.53 -14.33 21.44
C ILE A 136 9.72 -15.63 21.35
N TYR A 137 9.43 -16.14 20.16
CA TYR A 137 8.41 -17.19 19.99
C TYR A 137 8.96 -18.61 19.92
N LEU A 138 10.18 -18.85 19.40
CA LEU A 138 10.73 -20.21 19.35
C LEU A 138 10.98 -20.79 20.75
N PRO A 139 11.56 -20.06 21.76
CA PRO A 139 11.66 -20.54 23.10
C PRO A 139 10.32 -20.81 23.76
N LEU A 140 9.30 -19.97 23.51
CA LEU A 140 7.94 -20.17 24.00
C LEU A 140 7.36 -21.51 23.53
N LEU A 141 7.41 -21.77 22.22
CA LEU A 141 6.91 -23.00 21.59
C LEU A 141 7.69 -24.23 22.07
N TRP A 142 9.03 -24.13 22.17
CA TRP A 142 9.89 -25.22 22.66
C TRP A 142 9.58 -25.57 24.12
N LEU A 143 9.44 -24.55 24.99
CA LEU A 143 9.09 -24.77 26.40
C LEU A 143 7.68 -25.36 26.55
N ALA A 144 6.74 -24.94 25.72
CA ALA A 144 5.38 -25.49 25.67
C ALA A 144 5.39 -26.97 25.24
N ALA A 145 6.17 -27.33 24.22
CA ALA A 145 6.34 -28.73 23.79
C ALA A 145 6.97 -29.59 24.89
N ARG A 146 8.02 -29.06 25.57
CA ARG A 146 8.65 -29.72 26.70
C ARG A 146 7.66 -29.95 27.85
N GLU A 147 6.76 -28.99 28.10
CA GLU A 147 5.73 -29.12 29.14
C GLU A 147 4.74 -30.21 28.81
N ILE A 148 4.31 -30.32 27.54
CA ILE A 148 3.44 -31.39 27.06
C ILE A 148 4.09 -32.75 27.28
N GLY A 149 5.37 -32.91 26.88
CA GLY A 149 6.14 -34.17 27.08
C GLY A 149 6.26 -34.59 28.53
N HIS A 150 6.38 -33.62 29.44
CA HIS A 150 6.47 -33.92 30.89
C HIS A 150 5.09 -34.04 31.57
N LYS A 151 3.98 -33.98 30.85
CA LYS A 151 2.59 -34.07 31.34
C LYS A 151 2.31 -33.15 32.55
N ARG A 152 2.79 -31.90 32.48
CA ARG A 152 2.60 -30.90 33.54
C ARG A 152 1.21 -30.27 33.46
N TYR A 153 0.70 -29.83 34.60
CA TYR A 153 -0.64 -29.22 34.69
C TYR A 153 -0.57 -27.97 35.58
N ILE A 154 -1.36 -26.96 35.21
CA ILE A 154 -1.60 -25.80 36.07
C ILE A 154 -2.48 -26.22 37.27
N THR A 155 -2.20 -25.67 38.44
CA THR A 155 -3.00 -25.95 39.63
C THR A 155 -4.40 -25.35 39.49
N ARG A 156 -5.41 -25.94 40.17
CA ARG A 156 -6.80 -25.42 40.13
C ARG A 156 -6.87 -23.97 40.60
N THR A 157 -6.17 -23.63 41.68
CA THR A 157 -6.16 -22.27 42.25
C THR A 157 -5.51 -21.28 41.28
N ALA A 158 -4.33 -21.60 40.71
CA ALA A 158 -3.67 -20.73 39.73
C ALA A 158 -4.56 -20.53 38.47
N ARG A 159 -5.15 -21.63 37.99
CA ARG A 159 -6.09 -21.59 36.86
C ARG A 159 -7.29 -20.68 37.12
N MET A 160 -7.89 -20.82 38.30
CA MET A 160 -9.06 -19.99 38.68
C MET A 160 -8.65 -18.52 38.82
N ASN A 161 -7.54 -18.23 39.50
CA ASN A 161 -7.08 -16.84 39.67
C ASN A 161 -6.74 -16.20 38.34
N ILE A 162 -5.99 -16.85 37.46
CA ILE A 162 -5.64 -16.35 36.13
C ILE A 162 -6.92 -16.12 35.30
N GLY A 163 -7.86 -17.08 35.31
CA GLY A 163 -9.11 -16.97 34.57
C GLY A 163 -10.01 -15.83 35.06
N LEU A 164 -10.16 -15.70 36.39
CA LEU A 164 -10.98 -14.60 36.97
C LEU A 164 -10.33 -13.23 36.74
N THR A 165 -9.00 -13.13 36.92
CA THR A 165 -8.29 -11.88 36.61
C THR A 165 -8.42 -11.55 35.12
N GLY A 166 -8.27 -12.55 34.24
CA GLY A 166 -8.45 -12.37 32.80
C GLY A 166 -9.85 -11.90 32.44
N ALA A 167 -10.88 -12.49 33.05
CA ALA A 167 -12.27 -12.08 32.84
C ALA A 167 -12.53 -10.64 33.33
N ALA A 168 -11.95 -10.25 34.47
CA ALA A 168 -12.06 -8.88 34.98
C ALA A 168 -11.36 -7.86 34.04
N LEU A 169 -10.14 -8.16 33.61
CA LEU A 169 -9.40 -7.29 32.65
C LEU A 169 -10.14 -7.18 31.32
N PHE A 170 -10.64 -8.29 30.79
CA PHE A 170 -11.44 -8.29 29.55
C PHE A 170 -12.70 -7.41 29.67
N ALA A 171 -13.41 -7.53 30.81
CA ALA A 171 -14.61 -6.73 31.05
C ALA A 171 -14.28 -5.23 31.17
N VAL A 172 -13.20 -4.86 31.86
CA VAL A 172 -12.74 -3.46 31.95
C VAL A 172 -12.36 -2.93 30.58
N GLY A 173 -11.56 -3.67 29.79
CA GLY A 173 -11.21 -3.28 28.43
C GLY A 173 -12.43 -3.14 27.52
N LEU A 174 -13.42 -4.02 27.64
CA LEU A 174 -14.68 -3.92 26.90
C LEU A 174 -15.49 -2.67 27.29
N LEU A 175 -15.54 -2.33 28.58
CA LEU A 175 -16.18 -1.12 29.05
C LEU A 175 -15.48 0.15 28.57
N ALA A 176 -14.15 0.13 28.40
CA ALA A 176 -13.36 1.24 27.88
C ALA A 176 -13.67 1.56 26.39
N LEU A 177 -14.18 0.60 25.63
CA LEU A 177 -14.61 0.85 24.24
C LEU A 177 -15.76 1.87 24.15
N TRP A 178 -16.64 1.92 25.14
CA TRP A 178 -17.77 2.86 25.10
C TRP A 178 -17.30 4.33 25.09
N PRO A 179 -16.47 4.80 26.03
CA PRO A 179 -15.95 6.17 25.98
C PRO A 179 -14.97 6.38 24.80
N ALA A 180 -14.20 5.37 24.37
CA ALA A 180 -13.39 5.47 23.16
C ALA A 180 -14.24 5.85 21.94
N TYR A 181 -15.40 5.20 21.76
CA TYR A 181 -16.28 5.45 20.62
C TYR A 181 -17.11 6.74 20.72
N HIS A 182 -17.56 7.12 21.93
CA HIS A 182 -18.52 8.21 22.12
C HIS A 182 -17.90 9.50 22.65
N VAL A 183 -16.76 9.43 23.36
CA VAL A 183 -16.07 10.61 23.91
C VAL A 183 -14.89 11.01 23.03
N SER A 184 -14.10 10.04 22.56
CA SER A 184 -12.91 10.29 21.75
C SER A 184 -13.17 10.12 20.24
N GLU A 185 -14.37 9.71 19.84
CA GLU A 185 -14.78 9.45 18.45
C GLU A 185 -13.93 8.38 17.70
N GLU A 186 -13.16 7.59 18.41
CA GLU A 186 -12.30 6.54 17.89
C GLU A 186 -13.12 5.26 17.63
N ARG A 187 -14.00 5.32 16.62
CA ARG A 187 -15.04 4.31 16.37
C ARG A 187 -14.56 2.98 15.80
N HIS A 188 -13.33 2.93 15.30
CA HIS A 188 -12.80 1.79 14.58
C HIS A 188 -11.83 0.92 15.40
N VAL A 189 -11.55 1.27 16.65
CA VAL A 189 -10.57 0.62 17.54
C VAL A 189 -10.71 -0.90 17.58
N LEU A 190 -11.94 -1.42 17.71
CA LEU A 190 -12.17 -2.86 17.81
C LEU A 190 -11.83 -3.60 16.51
N ARG A 191 -12.11 -2.98 15.38
CA ARG A 191 -11.93 -3.56 14.04
C ARG A 191 -10.48 -3.48 13.58
N ASP A 192 -9.86 -2.32 13.75
CA ASP A 192 -8.64 -1.96 13.05
C ASP A 192 -7.37 -2.20 13.90
N GLU A 193 -7.50 -2.18 15.24
CA GLU A 193 -6.35 -2.04 16.13
C GLU A 193 -6.21 -3.18 17.14
N ILE A 194 -7.33 -3.75 17.63
CA ILE A 194 -7.26 -4.77 18.69
C ILE A 194 -6.90 -6.14 18.11
N PHE A 195 -5.63 -6.54 18.28
CA PHE A 195 -5.18 -7.91 18.01
C PHE A 195 -5.80 -8.89 19.04
N PRO A 196 -6.36 -10.04 18.64
CA PRO A 196 -6.32 -10.62 17.29
C PRO A 196 -7.57 -10.33 16.43
N LEU A 197 -8.50 -9.48 16.86
CA LEU A 197 -9.75 -9.23 16.13
C LEU A 197 -9.51 -8.54 14.79
N ASN A 198 -8.60 -7.57 14.75
CA ASN A 198 -8.20 -6.87 13.53
C ASN A 198 -7.74 -7.84 12.44
N ILE A 199 -6.94 -8.84 12.79
CA ILE A 199 -6.47 -9.86 11.84
C ILE A 199 -7.62 -10.67 11.26
N MET A 200 -8.55 -11.10 12.11
CA MET A 200 -9.69 -11.89 11.65
C MET A 200 -10.58 -11.08 10.70
N TYR A 201 -10.78 -9.80 11.00
CA TYR A 201 -11.51 -8.88 10.15
C TYR A 201 -10.79 -8.66 8.81
N ASN A 202 -9.50 -8.32 8.85
CA ASN A 202 -8.70 -8.03 7.67
C ASN A 202 -8.57 -9.25 6.74
N LEU A 203 -8.37 -10.46 7.28
CA LEU A 203 -8.37 -11.70 6.48
C LEU A 203 -9.74 -11.97 5.83
N GLY A 204 -10.83 -11.69 6.54
CA GLY A 204 -12.18 -11.83 6.00
C GLY A 204 -12.43 -10.85 4.84
N LEU A 205 -12.00 -9.60 5.00
CA LEU A 205 -12.12 -8.56 3.96
C LEU A 205 -11.26 -8.90 2.75
N SER A 206 -9.96 -9.17 2.94
CA SER A 206 -9.05 -9.56 1.85
C SER A 206 -9.54 -10.80 1.09
N GLY A 207 -10.06 -11.80 1.80
CA GLY A 207 -10.66 -12.98 1.17
C GLY A 207 -11.91 -12.67 0.34
N SER A 208 -12.72 -11.70 0.78
CA SER A 208 -13.88 -11.21 0.03
C SER A 208 -13.45 -10.50 -1.25
N GLU A 209 -12.45 -9.63 -1.17
CA GLU A 209 -11.89 -8.90 -2.31
C GLU A 209 -11.26 -9.84 -3.34
N PHE A 210 -10.47 -10.79 -2.88
CA PHE A 210 -9.91 -11.83 -3.75
C PHE A 210 -10.99 -12.59 -4.50
N ARG A 211 -12.10 -12.96 -3.82
CA ARG A 211 -13.24 -13.62 -4.46
C ARG A 211 -13.93 -12.72 -5.50
N LYS A 212 -14.09 -11.42 -5.22
CA LYS A 212 -14.67 -10.45 -6.15
C LYS A 212 -13.79 -10.31 -7.39
N SER A 213 -12.48 -10.13 -7.20
CA SER A 213 -11.49 -10.07 -8.27
C SER A 213 -11.50 -11.34 -9.12
N TYR A 214 -11.48 -12.51 -8.50
CA TYR A 214 -11.54 -13.80 -9.21
C TYR A 214 -12.79 -13.94 -10.09
N ASN A 215 -13.92 -13.36 -9.69
CA ASN A 215 -15.17 -13.40 -10.45
C ASN A 215 -15.30 -12.27 -11.49
N PHE A 216 -14.31 -11.39 -11.62
CA PHE A 216 -14.36 -10.19 -12.47
C PHE A 216 -14.87 -10.48 -13.89
N HIS A 217 -14.37 -11.52 -14.55
CA HIS A 217 -14.80 -11.87 -15.91
C HIS A 217 -16.31 -12.13 -16.03
N LYS A 218 -16.92 -12.68 -14.97
CA LYS A 218 -18.37 -12.93 -14.93
C LYS A 218 -19.16 -11.67 -14.62
N THR A 219 -18.64 -10.86 -13.69
CA THR A 219 -19.35 -9.66 -13.21
C THR A 219 -19.24 -8.49 -14.17
N SER A 220 -18.20 -8.46 -15.02
CA SER A 220 -17.99 -7.48 -16.09
C SER A 220 -18.46 -7.96 -17.47
N GLU A 221 -19.06 -9.16 -17.56
CA GLU A 221 -19.59 -9.68 -18.81
C GLU A 221 -20.69 -8.76 -19.36
N GLY A 222 -20.62 -8.44 -20.63
CA GLY A 222 -21.57 -7.51 -21.29
C GLY A 222 -21.41 -6.05 -20.92
N PHE A 223 -20.41 -5.68 -20.09
CA PHE A 223 -20.13 -4.26 -19.80
C PHE A 223 -19.62 -3.56 -21.08
N THR A 224 -20.15 -2.37 -21.34
CA THR A 224 -19.70 -1.46 -22.41
C THR A 224 -19.74 -0.02 -21.92
N TYR A 225 -18.80 0.77 -22.39
CA TYR A 225 -18.76 2.22 -22.20
C TYR A 225 -19.67 2.96 -23.19
N GLU A 226 -20.15 2.26 -24.24
CA GLU A 226 -20.83 2.92 -25.39
C GLU A 226 -19.95 4.07 -25.91
N ALA A 227 -18.68 3.77 -26.13
CA ALA A 227 -17.66 4.76 -26.42
C ALA A 227 -17.76 5.29 -27.85
N GLU A 228 -17.77 6.63 -27.98
CA GLU A 228 -17.80 7.34 -29.26
C GLU A 228 -16.68 8.38 -29.32
N ARG A 229 -16.09 8.55 -30.51
CA ARG A 229 -15.16 9.63 -30.81
C ARG A 229 -15.94 10.90 -31.21
N THR A 230 -15.62 12.03 -30.55
CA THR A 230 -16.24 13.32 -30.85
C THR A 230 -15.39 14.18 -31.78
N ALA A 231 -14.08 13.94 -31.84
CA ALA A 231 -13.13 14.58 -32.74
C ALA A 231 -11.94 13.65 -33.00
N GLU A 232 -11.32 13.78 -34.16
CA GLU A 232 -10.15 13.00 -34.58
C GLU A 232 -9.13 13.95 -35.21
N ALA A 233 -7.84 13.67 -34.97
CA ALA A 233 -6.76 14.32 -35.67
C ALA A 233 -6.59 13.70 -37.07
N PRO A 234 -6.16 14.46 -38.10
CA PRO A 234 -5.76 13.89 -39.37
C PRO A 234 -4.51 12.99 -39.17
N GLY A 235 -4.53 11.83 -39.80
CA GLY A 235 -3.37 10.93 -39.77
C GLY A 235 -3.32 10.01 -38.56
N ARG A 236 -2.10 9.70 -38.10
CA ARG A 236 -1.86 8.76 -37.01
C ARG A 236 -2.02 9.45 -35.65
N GLU A 237 -2.67 8.77 -34.73
CA GLU A 237 -2.84 9.22 -33.34
C GLU A 237 -2.19 8.22 -32.36
N VAL A 238 -1.34 8.72 -31.47
CA VAL A 238 -0.66 7.90 -30.45
C VAL A 238 -0.85 8.52 -29.06
N TYR A 239 -1.53 7.82 -28.19
CA TYR A 239 -1.71 8.20 -26.79
C TYR A 239 -0.88 7.29 -25.89
N VAL A 240 -0.12 7.88 -24.98
CA VAL A 240 0.74 7.15 -24.05
C VAL A 240 0.35 7.51 -22.62
N TYR A 241 -0.12 6.52 -21.88
CA TYR A 241 -0.45 6.65 -20.48
C TYR A 241 0.60 5.91 -19.64
N ILE A 242 1.39 6.63 -18.86
CA ILE A 242 2.46 6.09 -18.03
C ILE A 242 2.04 6.13 -16.57
N ILE A 243 1.94 4.95 -15.96
CA ILE A 243 1.65 4.79 -14.53
C ILE A 243 3.00 4.57 -13.83
N GLY A 244 3.44 5.58 -13.08
CA GLY A 244 4.62 5.52 -12.22
C GLY A 244 4.33 4.78 -10.92
N GLU A 245 5.38 4.35 -10.23
CA GLU A 245 5.31 3.58 -8.99
C GLU A 245 6.03 4.32 -7.87
N ALA A 246 5.37 4.45 -6.71
CA ALA A 246 5.93 4.96 -5.45
C ALA A 246 6.65 6.32 -5.57
N SER A 247 6.19 7.22 -6.45
CA SER A 247 6.92 8.44 -6.83
C SER A 247 6.26 9.71 -6.29
N ARG A 248 6.67 10.12 -5.07
CA ARG A 248 6.13 11.31 -4.41
C ARG A 248 6.62 12.61 -5.06
N ALA A 249 5.72 13.58 -5.23
CA ALA A 249 6.02 14.87 -5.87
C ALA A 249 7.14 15.67 -5.17
N MET A 250 7.25 15.55 -3.86
CA MET A 250 8.18 16.29 -3.01
C MET A 250 9.67 16.02 -3.32
N ASN A 251 10.01 14.92 -3.99
CA ASN A 251 11.38 14.61 -4.43
C ASN A 251 11.62 14.94 -5.91
N TRP A 252 10.66 15.61 -6.57
CA TRP A 252 10.82 16.07 -7.93
C TRP A 252 11.26 17.52 -7.98
N GLN A 253 12.34 17.81 -8.69
CA GLN A 253 12.84 19.18 -8.93
C GLN A 253 11.74 20.06 -9.55
N LEU A 254 10.90 19.51 -10.43
CA LEU A 254 9.77 20.19 -11.06
C LEU A 254 8.73 20.72 -10.07
N TYR A 255 8.68 20.15 -8.85
CA TYR A 255 7.81 20.60 -7.76
C TYR A 255 8.54 21.46 -6.72
N GLY A 256 9.78 21.89 -7.01
CA GLY A 256 10.56 22.75 -6.13
C GLY A 256 11.48 22.01 -5.16
N TYR A 257 11.74 20.71 -5.38
CA TYR A 257 12.75 19.98 -4.60
C TYR A 257 14.16 20.54 -4.87
N GLY A 258 14.96 20.70 -3.82
CA GLY A 258 16.28 21.35 -3.89
C GLY A 258 17.40 20.52 -4.54
N ARG A 259 17.10 19.28 -5.00
CA ARG A 259 18.09 18.41 -5.68
C ARG A 259 17.71 18.24 -7.15
N GLU A 260 18.71 18.04 -8.00
CA GLU A 260 18.53 17.84 -9.45
C GLU A 260 18.02 16.44 -9.79
N THR A 261 16.77 16.17 -9.46
CA THR A 261 16.13 14.89 -9.72
C THR A 261 15.42 14.85 -11.09
N ASN A 262 15.13 16.00 -11.69
CA ASN A 262 14.49 16.10 -13.02
C ASN A 262 15.26 17.03 -13.97
N PRO A 263 16.57 16.83 -14.22
CA PRO A 263 17.33 17.74 -15.07
C PRO A 263 16.85 17.77 -16.52
N LEU A 264 16.43 16.61 -17.08
CA LEU A 264 16.02 16.51 -18.47
C LEU A 264 14.60 17.04 -18.70
N LEU A 265 13.64 16.69 -17.85
CA LEU A 265 12.29 17.20 -17.94
C LEU A 265 12.21 18.70 -17.69
N SER A 266 13.12 19.28 -16.90
CA SER A 266 13.20 20.71 -16.68
C SER A 266 13.59 21.50 -17.94
N GLU A 267 14.21 20.83 -18.93
CA GLU A 267 14.54 21.41 -20.23
C GLU A 267 13.42 21.25 -21.27
N VAL A 268 12.37 20.45 -20.97
CA VAL A 268 11.22 20.27 -21.84
C VAL A 268 10.27 21.48 -21.68
N GLY A 269 10.38 22.46 -22.56
CA GLY A 269 9.69 23.74 -22.45
C GLY A 269 8.17 23.71 -22.66
N ASP A 270 7.63 22.61 -23.16
CA ASP A 270 6.20 22.40 -23.48
C ASP A 270 5.54 21.36 -22.58
N LEU A 271 6.11 21.12 -21.40
CA LEU A 271 5.62 20.21 -20.38
C LEU A 271 4.56 20.90 -19.50
N VAL A 272 3.44 20.22 -19.26
CA VAL A 272 2.41 20.65 -18.30
C VAL A 272 2.58 19.84 -17.03
N VAL A 273 2.84 20.50 -15.89
CA VAL A 273 3.04 19.84 -14.58
C VAL A 273 1.83 20.10 -13.69
N PHE A 274 1.08 19.05 -13.35
CA PHE A 274 -0.06 19.15 -12.45
C PHE A 274 0.42 19.17 -11.00
N ARG A 275 0.28 20.32 -10.33
CA ARG A 275 0.93 20.61 -9.05
C ARG A 275 0.14 20.22 -7.80
N ASP A 276 -1.14 19.87 -7.94
CA ASP A 276 -2.00 19.48 -6.81
C ASP A 276 -2.77 18.20 -7.15
N VAL A 277 -2.04 17.08 -7.20
CA VAL A 277 -2.63 15.76 -7.42
C VAL A 277 -2.39 14.86 -6.21
N LEU A 278 -3.46 14.37 -5.60
CA LEU A 278 -3.41 13.42 -4.51
C LEU A 278 -3.86 12.04 -4.99
N THR A 279 -3.16 10.99 -4.53
CA THR A 279 -3.60 9.63 -4.85
C THR A 279 -4.89 9.26 -4.12
N GLN A 280 -5.71 8.42 -4.77
CA GLN A 280 -6.95 7.88 -4.16
C GLN A 280 -6.68 6.74 -3.16
N SER A 281 -5.51 6.13 -3.22
CA SER A 281 -5.06 5.08 -2.29
C SER A 281 -3.54 5.01 -2.27
N ASN A 282 -2.96 4.59 -1.16
CA ASN A 282 -1.50 4.48 -0.96
C ASN A 282 -0.98 3.06 -1.18
N THR A 283 -1.68 2.25 -1.97
CA THR A 283 -1.27 0.88 -2.30
C THR A 283 -1.48 0.59 -3.77
N THR A 284 -0.50 0.01 -4.44
CA THR A 284 -0.50 -0.26 -5.88
C THR A 284 -1.72 -1.09 -6.32
N HIS A 285 -2.07 -2.13 -5.56
CA HIS A 285 -3.19 -3.01 -5.89
C HIS A 285 -4.58 -2.35 -5.80
N LYS A 286 -4.70 -1.16 -5.20
CA LYS A 286 -5.92 -0.31 -5.21
C LYS A 286 -5.77 0.89 -6.11
N SER A 287 -4.65 1.62 -6.03
CA SER A 287 -4.44 2.86 -6.77
C SER A 287 -4.40 2.62 -8.29
N VAL A 288 -3.65 1.62 -8.76
CA VAL A 288 -3.55 1.34 -10.20
C VAL A 288 -4.88 0.92 -10.82
N PRO A 289 -5.69 0.00 -10.22
CA PRO A 289 -7.03 -0.27 -10.73
C PRO A 289 -7.96 0.97 -10.75
N LEU A 290 -7.89 1.84 -9.75
CA LEU A 290 -8.65 3.11 -9.74
C LEU A 290 -8.20 4.06 -10.85
N ILE A 291 -6.89 4.18 -11.09
CA ILE A 291 -6.29 4.97 -12.16
C ILE A 291 -6.69 4.44 -13.55
N LEU A 292 -6.83 3.12 -13.69
CA LEU A 292 -7.21 2.45 -14.94
C LEU A 292 -8.72 2.37 -15.17
N SER A 293 -9.54 2.85 -14.24
CA SER A 293 -11.00 2.74 -14.31
C SER A 293 -11.72 4.09 -14.17
N SER A 294 -12.98 4.14 -14.61
CA SER A 294 -13.87 5.28 -14.39
C SER A 294 -14.47 5.33 -12.98
N VAL A 295 -14.04 4.46 -12.09
CA VAL A 295 -14.65 4.27 -10.77
C VAL A 295 -14.12 5.30 -9.79
N ALA A 296 -15.02 6.10 -9.21
CA ALA A 296 -14.68 6.97 -8.09
C ALA A 296 -14.56 6.17 -6.78
N THR A 297 -13.79 6.68 -5.81
CA THR A 297 -13.61 6.03 -4.49
C THR A 297 -14.94 5.67 -3.80
N GLY A 298 -15.98 6.50 -3.96
CA GLY A 298 -17.32 6.23 -3.41
C GLY A 298 -18.09 5.10 -4.09
N GLU A 299 -17.60 4.62 -5.23
CA GLU A 299 -18.20 3.55 -6.04
C GLU A 299 -17.30 2.31 -6.12
N HIS A 300 -16.40 2.10 -5.17
CA HIS A 300 -15.35 1.08 -5.23
C HIS A 300 -15.86 -0.32 -5.61
N GLU A 301 -17.05 -0.70 -5.19
CA GLU A 301 -17.66 -2.01 -5.56
C GLU A 301 -17.88 -2.15 -7.08
N GLU A 302 -18.04 -1.04 -7.80
CA GLU A 302 -18.19 -1.05 -9.26
C GLU A 302 -16.88 -1.40 -9.99
N LEU A 303 -15.73 -1.33 -9.31
CA LEU A 303 -14.44 -1.76 -9.85
C LEU A 303 -14.46 -3.22 -10.30
N TYR A 304 -15.24 -4.06 -9.62
CA TYR A 304 -15.38 -5.49 -9.95
C TYR A 304 -16.42 -5.77 -11.04
N ARG A 305 -16.98 -4.70 -11.67
CA ARG A 305 -18.01 -4.79 -12.72
C ARG A 305 -17.69 -3.98 -13.97
N ARG A 306 -16.88 -2.91 -13.84
CA ARG A 306 -16.51 -2.04 -14.97
C ARG A 306 -15.15 -2.45 -15.50
N LYS A 307 -15.02 -2.47 -16.82
CA LYS A 307 -13.75 -2.71 -17.52
C LYS A 307 -12.84 -1.50 -17.45
N GLY A 308 -11.56 -1.68 -17.79
CA GLY A 308 -10.54 -0.65 -17.71
C GLY A 308 -10.43 0.27 -18.92
N LEU A 309 -9.49 1.21 -18.83
CA LEU A 309 -9.16 2.16 -19.90
C LEU A 309 -8.89 1.49 -21.26
N PRO A 310 -8.16 0.34 -21.34
CA PRO A 310 -7.98 -0.33 -22.61
C PRO A 310 -9.31 -0.74 -23.28
N ALA A 311 -10.30 -1.20 -22.51
CA ALA A 311 -11.61 -1.56 -23.06
C ALA A 311 -12.34 -0.34 -23.64
N LEU A 312 -12.29 0.80 -22.93
CA LEU A 312 -12.85 2.07 -23.44
C LEU A 312 -12.25 2.45 -24.79
N PHE A 313 -10.92 2.40 -24.91
CA PHE A 313 -10.22 2.73 -26.15
C PHE A 313 -10.44 1.70 -27.25
N ASN A 314 -10.58 0.41 -26.91
CA ASN A 314 -10.96 -0.63 -27.88
C ASN A 314 -12.32 -0.34 -28.52
N GLU A 315 -13.32 0.05 -27.70
CA GLU A 315 -14.65 0.43 -28.19
C GLU A 315 -14.59 1.66 -29.12
N ALA A 316 -13.70 2.62 -28.80
CA ALA A 316 -13.45 3.81 -29.62
C ALA A 316 -12.57 3.55 -30.87
N GLY A 317 -12.21 2.29 -31.15
CA GLY A 317 -11.50 1.88 -32.37
C GLY A 317 -9.97 1.97 -32.30
N PHE A 318 -9.38 2.05 -31.11
CA PHE A 318 -7.94 2.04 -30.93
C PHE A 318 -7.38 0.62 -30.91
N ASP A 319 -6.12 0.49 -31.31
CA ASP A 319 -5.27 -0.67 -31.02
C ASP A 319 -4.55 -0.41 -29.70
N THR A 320 -4.80 -1.25 -28.70
CA THR A 320 -4.42 -0.99 -27.30
C THR A 320 -3.34 -1.95 -26.81
N TRP A 321 -2.36 -1.38 -26.14
CA TRP A 321 -1.18 -2.08 -25.59
C TRP A 321 -1.08 -1.80 -24.09
N PHE A 322 -0.94 -2.86 -23.29
CA PHE A 322 -0.54 -2.76 -21.89
C PHE A 322 0.83 -3.39 -21.73
N ILE A 323 1.82 -2.59 -21.36
CA ILE A 323 3.22 -3.02 -21.21
C ILE A 323 3.63 -2.76 -19.76
N SER A 324 3.93 -3.81 -19.01
CA SER A 324 4.28 -3.72 -17.59
C SER A 324 5.71 -4.17 -17.32
N ASN A 325 6.43 -3.38 -16.53
CA ASN A 325 7.72 -3.75 -15.96
C ASN A 325 7.58 -4.42 -14.58
N GLN A 326 6.35 -4.53 -14.07
CA GLN A 326 6.04 -5.35 -12.90
C GLN A 326 5.53 -6.73 -13.32
N SER A 327 5.76 -7.73 -12.47
CA SER A 327 5.25 -9.10 -12.72
C SER A 327 3.73 -9.16 -12.54
N PRO A 328 3.03 -10.07 -13.23
CA PRO A 328 1.63 -10.33 -12.96
C PRO A 328 1.40 -10.70 -11.49
N GLN A 329 0.38 -10.14 -10.88
CA GLN A 329 0.04 -10.32 -9.47
C GLN A 329 -1.22 -11.17 -9.26
N GLY A 330 -1.96 -11.50 -10.33
CA GLY A 330 -3.24 -12.22 -10.25
C GLY A 330 -4.36 -11.40 -9.60
N ALA A 331 -4.25 -10.06 -9.62
CA ALA A 331 -5.14 -9.11 -8.99
C ALA A 331 -5.93 -8.29 -10.03
N MET A 332 -6.71 -7.30 -9.58
CA MET A 332 -7.51 -6.43 -10.46
C MET A 332 -6.67 -5.72 -11.53
N ILE A 333 -5.40 -5.40 -11.26
CA ILE A 333 -4.49 -4.80 -12.25
C ILE A 333 -4.41 -5.68 -13.49
N ASP A 334 -4.18 -6.98 -13.30
CA ASP A 334 -4.04 -7.92 -14.43
C ASP A 334 -5.36 -8.09 -15.19
N HIS A 335 -6.50 -8.09 -14.50
CA HIS A 335 -7.81 -8.15 -15.15
C HIS A 335 -8.05 -6.94 -16.06
N LEU A 336 -7.76 -5.72 -15.58
CA LEU A 336 -7.89 -4.50 -16.37
C LEU A 336 -6.82 -4.39 -17.47
N ALA A 337 -5.62 -4.92 -17.24
CA ALA A 337 -4.57 -5.02 -18.24
C ALA A 337 -4.98 -5.93 -19.41
N HIS A 338 -5.65 -7.07 -19.12
CA HIS A 338 -6.12 -8.00 -20.13
C HIS A 338 -7.33 -7.50 -20.93
N ASP A 339 -7.89 -6.34 -20.59
CA ASP A 339 -8.79 -5.60 -21.48
C ASP A 339 -8.08 -5.03 -22.73
N ALA A 340 -6.74 -4.90 -22.69
CA ALA A 340 -5.95 -4.49 -23.86
C ALA A 340 -5.86 -5.62 -24.90
N ARG A 341 -5.74 -5.24 -26.18
CA ARG A 341 -5.55 -6.21 -27.28
C ARG A 341 -4.18 -6.89 -27.20
N HIS A 342 -3.19 -6.18 -26.67
CA HIS A 342 -1.82 -6.67 -26.54
C HIS A 342 -1.34 -6.43 -25.10
N VAL A 343 -0.86 -7.49 -24.43
CA VAL A 343 -0.34 -7.43 -23.07
C VAL A 343 1.08 -7.98 -23.04
N ILE A 344 2.01 -7.21 -22.51
CA ILE A 344 3.42 -7.57 -22.39
C ILE A 344 3.87 -7.34 -20.94
N TYR A 345 4.41 -8.38 -20.30
CA TYR A 345 5.10 -8.28 -19.03
C TYR A 345 6.61 -8.44 -19.28
N ILE A 346 7.39 -7.39 -18.96
CA ILE A 346 8.83 -7.38 -19.14
C ILE A 346 9.50 -8.27 -18.10
N ARG A 347 10.48 -9.03 -18.53
CA ARG A 347 11.29 -9.87 -17.66
C ARG A 347 12.56 -9.12 -17.22
N SER A 348 13.25 -9.61 -16.19
CA SER A 348 14.52 -9.05 -15.70
C SER A 348 15.58 -8.85 -16.82
N PRO A 349 16.42 -7.76 -16.81
CA PRO A 349 16.46 -6.71 -15.79
C PRO A 349 15.27 -5.75 -15.92
N ARG A 350 14.78 -5.21 -14.79
CA ARG A 350 13.55 -4.42 -14.71
C ARG A 350 13.88 -2.92 -14.64
N HIS A 351 14.38 -2.36 -15.73
CA HIS A 351 14.57 -0.92 -15.87
C HIS A 351 13.49 -0.34 -16.80
N ASP A 352 12.87 0.76 -16.43
CA ASP A 352 11.68 1.29 -17.11
C ASP A 352 11.92 1.74 -18.55
N THR A 353 13.18 2.00 -18.96
CA THR A 353 13.50 2.23 -20.38
C THR A 353 13.14 1.07 -21.29
N GLN A 354 13.03 -0.16 -20.78
CA GLN A 354 12.55 -1.31 -21.54
C GLN A 354 11.08 -1.18 -21.96
N LEU A 355 10.27 -0.43 -21.21
CA LEU A 355 8.89 -0.10 -21.61
C LEU A 355 8.88 0.69 -22.92
N LEU A 356 9.79 1.67 -23.06
CA LEU A 356 9.95 2.43 -24.29
C LEU A 356 10.43 1.56 -25.44
N ASP A 357 11.36 0.63 -25.18
CA ASP A 357 11.85 -0.28 -26.22
C ASP A 357 10.74 -1.20 -26.77
N GLU A 358 9.88 -1.73 -25.88
CA GLU A 358 8.72 -2.53 -26.31
C GLU A 358 7.67 -1.67 -27.02
N MET A 359 7.42 -0.44 -26.56
CA MET A 359 6.54 0.51 -27.25
C MET A 359 7.05 0.83 -28.67
N ARG A 360 8.36 1.08 -28.84
CA ARG A 360 8.97 1.32 -30.16
C ARG A 360 8.74 0.13 -31.10
N LYS A 361 9.04 -1.10 -30.64
CA LYS A 361 8.80 -2.32 -31.41
C LYS A 361 7.33 -2.50 -31.80
N ALA A 362 6.42 -2.17 -30.89
CA ALA A 362 4.98 -2.23 -31.13
C ALA A 362 4.56 -1.21 -32.20
N LEU A 363 5.03 0.06 -32.10
CA LEU A 363 4.76 1.12 -33.06
C LEU A 363 5.29 0.81 -34.47
N GLU A 364 6.47 0.18 -34.58
CA GLU A 364 7.05 -0.26 -35.86
C GLU A 364 6.25 -1.39 -36.52
N ARG A 365 5.63 -2.26 -35.74
CA ARG A 365 4.86 -3.41 -36.24
C ARG A 365 3.41 -3.08 -36.52
N SER A 366 2.84 -2.13 -35.78
CA SER A 366 1.42 -1.80 -35.91
C SER A 366 1.15 -0.94 -37.13
N THR A 367 0.18 -1.37 -37.94
CA THR A 367 -0.38 -0.60 -39.07
C THR A 367 -1.58 0.25 -38.64
N SER A 368 -1.97 0.20 -37.38
CA SER A 368 -3.10 0.98 -36.87
C SER A 368 -2.82 2.47 -36.90
N GLN A 369 -3.85 3.24 -37.24
CA GLN A 369 -3.78 4.70 -37.21
C GLN A 369 -4.06 5.27 -35.81
N LYS A 370 -4.68 4.50 -34.91
CA LYS A 370 -5.06 4.93 -33.57
C LYS A 370 -4.51 3.95 -32.54
N LEU A 371 -3.61 4.42 -31.69
CA LEU A 371 -2.94 3.56 -30.70
C LEU A 371 -3.05 4.16 -29.29
N LEU A 372 -3.29 3.27 -28.32
CA LEU A 372 -3.09 3.55 -26.90
C LEU A 372 -2.00 2.64 -26.36
N PHE A 373 -1.02 3.22 -25.67
CA PHE A 373 -0.05 2.51 -24.87
C PHE A 373 -0.28 2.86 -23.40
N VAL A 374 -0.50 1.85 -22.56
CA VAL A 374 -0.44 1.94 -21.11
C VAL A 374 0.89 1.32 -20.69
N LEU A 375 1.79 2.14 -20.13
CA LEU A 375 3.11 1.74 -19.66
C LEU A 375 3.10 1.72 -18.13
N HIS A 376 3.22 0.55 -17.53
CA HIS A 376 3.21 0.36 -16.08
C HIS A 376 4.64 0.18 -15.57
N CYS A 377 5.15 1.20 -14.88
CA CYS A 377 6.53 1.30 -14.41
C CYS A 377 6.81 0.42 -13.19
N TYR A 378 8.07 0.09 -12.99
CA TYR A 378 8.58 -0.38 -11.70
C TYR A 378 9.09 0.79 -10.83
N GLY A 379 9.33 1.94 -11.45
CA GLY A 379 9.52 3.26 -10.85
C GLY A 379 10.46 3.31 -9.67
N SER A 380 9.95 3.83 -8.55
CA SER A 380 10.69 3.96 -7.28
C SER A 380 10.30 2.89 -6.26
N HIS A 381 9.85 1.70 -6.72
CA HIS A 381 9.56 0.58 -5.82
C HIS A 381 10.80 0.15 -5.03
N PHE A 382 10.63 -0.18 -3.78
CA PHE A 382 11.71 -0.71 -2.92
C PHE A 382 12.22 -2.08 -3.45
N SER A 383 13.54 -2.39 -3.52
CA SER A 383 14.70 -1.62 -3.09
C SER A 383 15.14 -0.63 -4.15
N TYR A 384 15.19 0.66 -3.81
CA TYR A 384 15.38 1.76 -4.74
C TYR A 384 16.65 1.66 -5.57
N HIS A 385 17.80 1.23 -4.99
CA HIS A 385 19.10 1.11 -5.69
C HIS A 385 19.08 0.10 -6.84
N GLN A 386 18.05 -0.73 -6.95
CA GLN A 386 17.86 -1.69 -8.05
C GLN A 386 16.99 -1.12 -9.18
N ARG A 387 16.46 0.08 -9.03
CA ARG A 387 15.52 0.67 -10.00
C ARG A 387 16.21 1.45 -11.11
N TYR A 388 17.52 1.61 -11.05
CA TYR A 388 18.32 2.31 -12.05
C TYR A 388 19.65 1.57 -12.33
N PRO A 389 20.20 1.68 -13.56
CA PRO A 389 21.54 1.22 -13.85
C PRO A 389 22.61 1.98 -13.04
N ARG A 390 23.72 1.33 -12.74
CA ARG A 390 24.78 1.88 -11.89
C ARG A 390 25.31 3.25 -12.33
N GLU A 391 25.35 3.51 -13.63
CA GLU A 391 25.74 4.78 -14.23
C GLU A 391 24.80 5.95 -13.90
N PHE A 392 23.57 5.65 -13.46
CA PHE A 392 22.59 6.64 -13.02
C PHE A 392 22.66 6.94 -11.51
N ALA A 393 23.57 6.31 -10.78
CA ALA A 393 23.78 6.54 -9.35
C ALA A 393 24.48 7.90 -9.10
N HIS A 394 23.74 9.00 -9.28
CA HIS A 394 24.24 10.37 -9.16
C HIS A 394 24.44 10.81 -7.70
N PHE A 395 23.49 10.51 -6.84
CA PHE A 395 23.55 10.84 -5.41
C PHE A 395 24.17 9.68 -4.64
N GLN A 396 25.24 9.95 -3.87
CA GLN A 396 26.06 8.94 -3.19
C GLN A 396 26.26 9.28 -1.71
N PRO A 397 26.44 8.31 -0.81
CA PRO A 397 26.33 6.87 -1.04
C PRO A 397 24.86 6.43 -1.19
N ASP A 398 24.61 5.40 -2.01
CA ASP A 398 23.26 4.86 -2.32
C ASP A 398 23.17 3.34 -2.09
N ASN A 399 24.06 2.80 -1.27
CA ASN A 399 24.14 1.37 -1.01
C ASN A 399 22.86 0.83 -0.38
N ASP A 400 22.62 -0.46 -0.58
CA ASP A 400 21.60 -1.18 0.17
C ASP A 400 21.95 -1.20 1.67
N VAL A 401 21.01 -0.74 2.49
CA VAL A 401 21.21 -0.60 3.93
C VAL A 401 19.95 -1.02 4.68
N ALA A 402 20.13 -1.47 5.93
CA ALA A 402 19.00 -1.75 6.80
C ALA A 402 18.14 -0.50 7.01
N ILE A 403 16.82 -0.69 7.07
CA ILE A 403 15.84 0.38 7.31
C ILE A 403 16.05 0.90 8.73
N ALA A 404 16.65 2.08 8.85
CA ALA A 404 16.88 2.77 10.12
C ALA A 404 17.15 4.25 9.91
N ARG A 405 16.77 5.10 10.86
CA ARG A 405 16.93 6.57 10.80
C ARG A 405 18.37 7.01 10.48
N GLN A 406 19.36 6.32 11.01
CA GLN A 406 20.78 6.61 10.74
C GLN A 406 21.17 6.39 9.28
N HIS A 407 20.44 5.54 8.54
CA HIS A 407 20.69 5.23 7.13
C HIS A 407 19.82 6.05 6.18
N ARG A 408 18.92 6.88 6.70
CA ARG A 408 18.03 7.72 5.87
C ARG A 408 18.73 8.46 4.74
N PRO A 409 19.93 9.09 4.94
CA PRO A 409 20.61 9.77 3.83
C PRO A 409 20.90 8.86 2.64
N MET A 410 21.27 7.58 2.87
CA MET A 410 21.53 6.61 1.80
C MET A 410 20.24 6.15 1.14
N LEU A 411 19.17 5.94 1.92
CA LEU A 411 17.85 5.60 1.40
C LEU A 411 17.32 6.72 0.48
N VAL A 412 17.41 7.98 0.92
CA VAL A 412 17.00 9.15 0.12
C VAL A 412 17.87 9.29 -1.14
N ASN A 413 19.18 9.06 -1.07
CA ASN A 413 20.04 9.08 -2.25
C ASN A 413 19.61 8.04 -3.29
N ALA A 414 19.36 6.80 -2.86
CA ALA A 414 18.89 5.75 -3.76
C ALA A 414 17.50 6.07 -4.34
N TYR A 415 16.60 6.60 -3.52
CA TYR A 415 15.28 7.02 -3.97
C TYR A 415 15.36 8.18 -4.99
N ASP A 416 16.15 9.22 -4.73
CA ASP A 416 16.34 10.35 -5.65
C ASP A 416 17.00 9.92 -6.96
N ASN A 417 17.90 8.93 -6.92
CA ASN A 417 18.46 8.34 -8.14
C ASN A 417 17.39 7.59 -8.96
N SER A 418 16.43 6.92 -8.31
CA SER A 418 15.32 6.27 -9.02
C SER A 418 14.38 7.30 -9.67
N ILE A 419 14.12 8.44 -9.01
CA ILE A 419 13.38 9.57 -9.60
C ILE A 419 14.15 10.15 -10.80
N ARG A 420 15.48 10.31 -10.69
CA ARG A 420 16.31 10.80 -11.78
C ARG A 420 16.34 9.83 -12.98
N TYR A 421 16.19 8.54 -12.73
CA TYR A 421 16.06 7.57 -13.81
C TYR A 421 14.66 7.60 -14.44
N THR A 422 13.62 7.86 -13.66
CA THR A 422 12.28 8.13 -14.19
C THR A 422 12.26 9.39 -15.07
N ASP A 423 12.96 10.45 -14.67
CA ASP A 423 13.18 11.66 -15.49
C ASP A 423 13.78 11.31 -16.86
N TYR A 424 14.85 10.52 -16.85
CA TYR A 424 15.48 10.05 -18.09
C TYR A 424 14.52 9.24 -18.96
N PHE A 425 13.78 8.29 -18.38
CA PHE A 425 12.81 7.47 -19.10
C PHE A 425 11.71 8.31 -19.75
N LEU A 426 11.14 9.25 -19.00
CA LEU A 426 10.08 10.14 -19.49
C LEU A 426 10.59 11.08 -20.60
N ALA A 427 11.75 11.68 -20.41
CA ALA A 427 12.38 12.54 -21.41
C ALA A 427 12.65 11.79 -22.71
N GLN A 428 13.22 10.57 -22.63
CA GLN A 428 13.45 9.71 -23.81
C GLN A 428 12.14 9.31 -24.50
N THR A 429 11.07 9.10 -23.73
CA THR A 429 9.74 8.79 -24.29
C THR A 429 9.17 9.99 -25.03
N ILE A 430 9.25 11.20 -24.45
CA ILE A 430 8.82 12.44 -25.07
C ILE A 430 9.62 12.71 -26.35
N ASP A 431 10.94 12.57 -26.33
CA ASP A 431 11.81 12.78 -27.50
C ASP A 431 11.48 11.79 -28.62
N TYR A 432 11.21 10.54 -28.28
CA TYR A 432 10.76 9.57 -29.28
C TYR A 432 9.40 9.96 -29.88
N MET A 433 8.42 10.31 -29.05
CA MET A 433 7.11 10.75 -29.53
C MET A 433 7.22 12.02 -30.40
N ARG A 434 8.09 12.98 -30.04
CA ARG A 434 8.37 14.20 -30.82
C ARG A 434 8.98 13.86 -32.19
N SER A 435 9.68 12.76 -32.31
CA SER A 435 10.28 12.30 -33.58
C SER A 435 9.25 11.71 -34.57
N LEU A 436 8.05 11.36 -34.12
CA LEU A 436 6.97 10.77 -34.92
C LEU A 436 6.25 11.85 -35.75
N LYS A 437 6.87 12.23 -36.88
CA LYS A 437 6.32 13.29 -37.75
C LYS A 437 4.94 12.94 -38.32
N GLY A 438 4.05 13.91 -38.36
CA GLY A 438 2.68 13.74 -38.86
C GLY A 438 1.82 12.83 -37.95
N THR A 439 2.21 12.69 -36.69
CA THR A 439 1.50 11.92 -35.69
C THR A 439 1.02 12.84 -34.58
N SER A 440 -0.29 12.96 -34.43
CA SER A 440 -0.87 13.63 -33.27
C SER A 440 -0.70 12.77 -32.03
N SER A 441 0.09 13.23 -31.06
CA SER A 441 0.39 12.42 -29.89
C SER A 441 0.33 13.18 -28.58
N ALA A 442 -0.12 12.48 -27.52
CA ALA A 442 -0.19 13.00 -26.17
C ALA A 442 0.30 11.97 -25.15
N LEU A 443 1.00 12.44 -24.14
CA LEU A 443 1.49 11.65 -23.02
C LEU A 443 0.87 12.18 -21.72
N LEU A 444 0.43 11.26 -20.86
CA LEU A 444 0.02 11.52 -19.48
C LEU A 444 0.82 10.61 -18.56
N TYR A 445 1.48 11.16 -17.57
CA TYR A 445 2.18 10.45 -16.51
C TYR A 445 1.55 10.76 -15.16
N CYS A 446 1.42 9.76 -14.32
CA CYS A 446 1.15 9.93 -12.90
C CYS A 446 1.72 8.77 -12.10
N ALA A 447 2.30 9.06 -10.94
CA ALA A 447 2.60 8.02 -9.96
C ALA A 447 1.31 7.53 -9.30
N ASP A 448 1.30 6.26 -8.96
CA ASP A 448 0.16 5.60 -8.32
C ASP A 448 0.01 6.01 -6.85
N HIS A 449 1.10 6.12 -6.10
CA HIS A 449 1.21 6.67 -4.74
C HIS A 449 2.60 7.24 -4.48
N GLY A 450 2.77 7.84 -3.32
CA GLY A 450 4.07 8.27 -2.81
C GLY A 450 4.66 7.27 -1.82
N GLU A 451 5.69 7.71 -1.06
CA GLU A 451 6.53 6.85 -0.23
C GLU A 451 7.03 7.56 1.01
N ASP A 452 7.01 6.92 2.17
CA ASP A 452 7.67 7.38 3.37
C ASP A 452 9.15 6.96 3.38
N LEU A 453 10.04 7.86 3.74
CA LEU A 453 11.50 7.66 3.77
C LEU A 453 12.09 8.04 5.14
N ILE A 454 11.41 7.68 6.23
CA ILE A 454 11.80 8.06 7.61
C ILE A 454 11.89 9.59 7.71
N ASP A 455 10.85 10.29 7.24
CA ASP A 455 10.89 11.74 7.03
C ASP A 455 10.81 12.57 8.32
N ASP A 456 10.14 12.04 9.34
CA ASP A 456 9.91 12.69 10.62
C ASP A 456 10.08 11.74 11.82
N ASP A 457 9.64 12.18 13.00
CA ASP A 457 9.78 11.41 14.23
C ASP A 457 8.87 10.18 14.32
N ARG A 458 7.93 10.00 13.36
CA ARG A 458 7.14 8.77 13.22
C ARG A 458 7.97 7.60 12.70
N GLU A 459 9.13 7.88 12.08
CA GLU A 459 10.06 6.91 11.48
C GLU A 459 9.37 5.93 10.50
N ARG A 460 8.30 6.39 9.82
CA ARG A 460 7.57 5.58 8.85
C ARG A 460 8.42 5.32 7.61
N PHE A 461 8.21 4.16 7.05
CA PHE A 461 8.91 3.72 5.84
C PHE A 461 7.95 2.97 4.92
N LEU A 462 8.19 3.04 3.61
CA LEU A 462 7.30 2.50 2.57
C LEU A 462 5.93 3.20 2.52
N HIS A 463 4.94 2.49 2.05
CA HIS A 463 3.54 2.89 1.85
C HIS A 463 2.59 1.88 2.49
N ALA A 464 1.31 1.90 2.13
CA ALA A 464 0.27 0.99 2.64
C ALA A 464 -0.06 1.13 4.14
N SER A 465 0.36 2.22 4.79
CA SER A 465 -0.10 2.49 6.16
C SER A 465 -1.56 2.93 6.16
N PRO A 466 -2.43 2.37 7.04
CA PRO A 466 -3.84 2.80 7.14
C PRO A 466 -4.00 4.21 7.69
N THR A 467 -3.00 4.71 8.43
CA THR A 467 -2.84 6.12 8.77
C THR A 467 -1.87 6.73 7.79
N THR A 468 -2.39 7.50 6.83
CA THR A 468 -1.59 8.04 5.73
C THR A 468 -0.67 9.18 6.17
N THR A 469 0.29 9.52 5.30
CA THR A 469 1.13 10.70 5.42
C THR A 469 1.03 11.56 4.17
N ALA A 470 1.41 12.82 4.25
CA ALA A 470 1.53 13.69 3.07
C ALA A 470 2.48 13.09 2.03
N TYR A 471 3.51 12.37 2.48
CA TYR A 471 4.53 11.73 1.64
C TYR A 471 3.99 10.58 0.79
N GLN A 472 2.98 9.85 1.30
CA GLN A 472 2.31 8.78 0.57
C GLN A 472 1.22 9.30 -0.37
N LEU A 473 0.63 10.47 -0.08
CA LEU A 473 -0.55 10.97 -0.77
C LEU A 473 -0.23 11.91 -1.93
N TYR A 474 0.81 12.73 -1.86
CA TYR A 474 1.14 13.74 -2.85
C TYR A 474 2.04 13.16 -3.94
N VAL A 475 1.49 12.99 -5.14
CA VAL A 475 2.10 12.27 -6.28
C VAL A 475 2.49 13.20 -7.42
N ALA A 476 3.55 12.82 -8.15
CA ALA A 476 3.98 13.52 -9.35
C ALA A 476 3.06 13.17 -10.53
N SER A 477 2.61 14.19 -11.27
CA SER A 477 1.79 14.04 -12.48
C SER A 477 2.11 15.12 -13.51
N LEU A 478 2.17 14.74 -14.79
CA LEU A 478 2.46 15.64 -15.88
C LEU A 478 1.83 15.19 -17.21
N ALA A 479 1.67 16.11 -18.13
CA ALA A 479 1.26 15.84 -19.50
C ALA A 479 2.20 16.51 -20.50
N TRP A 480 2.30 15.91 -21.69
CA TRP A 480 3.01 16.45 -22.82
C TRP A 480 2.18 16.23 -24.11
N PHE A 481 2.27 17.19 -25.05
CA PHE A 481 1.51 17.20 -26.29
C PHE A 481 2.43 17.51 -27.47
N SER A 482 2.34 16.72 -28.56
CA SER A 482 3.09 17.00 -29.80
C SER A 482 2.59 18.28 -30.47
N GLU A 483 3.37 18.84 -31.35
CA GLU A 483 2.99 20.03 -32.17
C GLU A 483 1.73 19.75 -32.98
N ASP A 484 1.62 18.57 -33.61
CA ASP A 484 0.43 18.14 -34.32
C ASP A 484 -0.82 18.12 -33.42
N TYR A 485 -0.68 17.60 -32.17
CA TYR A 485 -1.77 17.59 -31.18
C TYR A 485 -2.17 19.00 -30.77
N ARG A 486 -1.20 19.87 -30.46
CA ARG A 486 -1.43 21.29 -30.10
C ARG A 486 -2.15 22.05 -31.19
N THR A 487 -1.86 21.73 -32.45
CA THR A 487 -2.50 22.34 -33.62
C THR A 487 -3.96 21.89 -33.76
N HIS A 488 -4.27 20.61 -33.50
CA HIS A 488 -5.61 20.07 -33.72
C HIS A 488 -6.54 20.23 -32.52
N PHE A 489 -5.99 20.26 -31.29
CA PHE A 489 -6.74 20.35 -30.03
C PHE A 489 -6.23 21.48 -29.13
N PRO A 490 -6.12 22.72 -29.61
CA PRO A 490 -5.52 23.81 -28.84
C PRO A 490 -6.28 24.14 -27.56
N GLU A 491 -7.59 23.94 -27.54
CA GLU A 491 -8.43 24.19 -26.37
C GLU A 491 -8.14 23.19 -25.23
N LYS A 492 -7.76 21.93 -25.54
CA LYS A 492 -7.41 20.93 -24.54
C LYS A 492 -6.06 21.21 -23.93
N VAL A 493 -5.10 21.67 -24.73
CA VAL A 493 -3.78 22.08 -24.24
C VAL A 493 -3.91 23.31 -23.35
N ALA A 494 -4.65 24.34 -23.79
CA ALA A 494 -4.90 25.53 -22.98
C ALA A 494 -5.62 25.21 -21.66
N ALA A 495 -6.57 24.25 -21.68
CA ALA A 495 -7.23 23.78 -20.45
C ALA A 495 -6.26 23.03 -19.53
N ALA A 496 -5.37 22.19 -20.07
CA ALA A 496 -4.34 21.52 -19.28
C ALA A 496 -3.42 22.52 -18.57
N GLU A 497 -2.92 23.53 -19.32
CA GLU A 497 -2.10 24.62 -18.79
C GLU A 497 -2.85 25.44 -17.72
N ALA A 498 -4.12 25.77 -17.95
CA ALA A 498 -4.95 26.45 -16.96
C ALA A 498 -5.21 25.61 -15.70
N ASN A 499 -5.21 24.29 -15.79
CA ASN A 499 -5.48 23.37 -14.69
C ASN A 499 -4.22 22.85 -13.97
N GLU A 500 -3.03 23.37 -14.25
CA GLU A 500 -1.78 22.98 -13.59
C GLU A 500 -1.84 22.99 -12.05
N THR A 501 -2.55 23.96 -11.48
CA THR A 501 -2.71 24.13 -10.03
C THR A 501 -4.10 23.71 -9.53
N ALA A 502 -4.91 23.07 -10.39
CA ALA A 502 -6.25 22.64 -10.01
C ALA A 502 -6.17 21.46 -9.02
N PRO A 503 -6.97 21.48 -7.93
CA PRO A 503 -6.99 20.39 -6.96
C PRO A 503 -7.61 19.15 -7.58
N ALA A 504 -6.81 18.10 -7.75
CA ALA A 504 -7.20 16.86 -8.38
C ALA A 504 -6.86 15.64 -7.51
N THR A 505 -7.44 14.52 -7.86
CA THR A 505 -6.99 13.20 -7.41
C THR A 505 -6.64 12.34 -8.61
N THR A 506 -6.01 11.21 -8.39
CA THR A 506 -5.71 10.24 -9.47
C THR A 506 -6.96 9.74 -10.20
N HIS A 507 -8.17 9.95 -9.66
CA HIS A 507 -9.43 9.72 -10.40
C HIS A 507 -9.55 10.55 -11.69
N ALA A 508 -8.97 11.74 -11.70
CA ALA A 508 -9.00 12.62 -12.88
C ALA A 508 -8.32 11.99 -14.11
N LEU A 509 -7.36 11.11 -13.91
CA LEU A 509 -6.45 10.67 -14.97
C LEU A 509 -7.11 9.77 -16.01
N PHE A 510 -8.01 8.87 -15.58
CA PHE A 510 -8.83 8.08 -16.51
C PHE A 510 -9.65 8.99 -17.45
N HIS A 511 -10.34 9.97 -16.87
CA HIS A 511 -11.17 10.91 -17.61
C HIS A 511 -10.33 11.85 -18.49
N THR A 512 -9.16 12.26 -18.00
CA THR A 512 -8.20 13.08 -18.74
C THR A 512 -7.67 12.35 -19.97
N MET A 513 -7.26 11.09 -19.84
CA MET A 513 -6.76 10.29 -20.97
C MET A 513 -7.88 10.04 -22.01
N ALA A 514 -9.10 9.74 -21.56
CA ALA A 514 -10.25 9.59 -22.44
C ALA A 514 -10.58 10.88 -23.19
N ASP A 515 -10.55 12.01 -22.49
CA ASP A 515 -10.80 13.33 -23.08
C ASP A 515 -9.67 13.79 -24.01
N MET A 516 -8.38 13.53 -23.67
CA MET A 516 -7.26 13.75 -24.60
C MET A 516 -7.53 13.09 -25.95
N ALA A 517 -8.08 11.88 -25.95
CA ALA A 517 -8.46 11.15 -27.16
C ALA A 517 -9.85 11.53 -27.69
N SER A 518 -10.50 12.55 -27.17
CA SER A 518 -11.86 12.97 -27.57
C SER A 518 -12.89 11.82 -27.51
N ILE A 519 -12.79 10.94 -26.52
CA ILE A 519 -13.72 9.84 -26.29
C ILE A 519 -14.82 10.30 -25.33
N ARG A 520 -16.08 10.07 -25.70
CA ARG A 520 -17.25 10.20 -24.83
C ARG A 520 -17.91 8.84 -24.66
N GLY A 521 -18.63 8.66 -23.56
CA GLY A 521 -19.34 7.42 -23.27
C GLY A 521 -19.95 7.43 -21.88
N ARG A 522 -20.57 6.32 -21.52
CA ARG A 522 -21.10 6.11 -20.16
C ARG A 522 -19.97 6.20 -19.15
N PHE A 523 -20.27 6.73 -17.98
CA PHE A 523 -19.32 6.89 -16.85
C PHE A 523 -18.14 7.84 -17.12
N LEU A 524 -18.16 8.59 -18.23
CA LEU A 524 -17.20 9.64 -18.53
C LEU A 524 -17.79 11.03 -18.24
N THR A 525 -16.95 11.93 -17.77
CA THR A 525 -17.33 13.32 -17.53
C THR A 525 -16.15 14.27 -17.74
N THR A 526 -16.39 15.38 -18.44
CA THR A 526 -15.40 16.44 -18.64
C THR A 526 -15.11 17.23 -17.35
N LYS A 527 -16.03 17.22 -16.39
CA LYS A 527 -15.86 17.89 -15.08
C LYS A 527 -14.72 17.36 -14.23
N VAL A 528 -14.19 16.19 -14.57
CA VAL A 528 -13.06 15.54 -13.86
C VAL A 528 -11.80 15.51 -14.74
N SER A 529 -11.89 15.91 -16.02
CA SER A 529 -10.77 15.91 -16.96
C SER A 529 -9.90 17.17 -16.81
N LEU A 530 -8.60 16.97 -16.58
CA LEU A 530 -7.61 18.07 -16.48
C LEU A 530 -7.36 18.79 -17.82
N VAL A 531 -7.77 18.20 -18.95
CA VAL A 531 -7.71 18.84 -20.28
C VAL A 531 -9.05 19.46 -20.69
N SER A 532 -9.96 19.64 -19.74
CA SER A 532 -11.26 20.25 -19.97
C SER A 532 -11.36 21.63 -19.30
N PRO A 533 -11.92 22.64 -20.00
CA PRO A 533 -12.25 23.92 -19.37
C PRO A 533 -13.38 23.80 -18.33
N ASP A 534 -14.16 22.71 -18.36
CA ASP A 534 -15.26 22.45 -17.44
C ASP A 534 -14.79 21.74 -16.15
N PHE A 535 -13.48 21.60 -15.92
CA PHE A 535 -12.95 20.92 -14.73
C PHE A 535 -13.49 21.55 -13.45
N ASP A 536 -14.12 20.73 -12.59
CA ASP A 536 -14.72 21.19 -11.35
C ASP A 536 -13.67 21.25 -10.23
N ARG A 537 -13.08 22.43 -10.03
CA ARG A 537 -12.06 22.70 -9.01
C ARG A 537 -12.61 22.64 -7.57
N THR A 538 -13.92 22.54 -7.40
CA THR A 538 -14.58 22.52 -6.10
C THR A 538 -15.06 21.13 -5.69
N ALA A 539 -14.89 20.14 -6.55
CA ALA A 539 -15.27 18.76 -6.28
C ALA A 539 -14.55 18.21 -5.03
N PRO A 540 -15.27 17.58 -4.08
CA PRO A 540 -14.65 17.07 -2.89
C PRO A 540 -13.70 15.92 -3.21
N ARG A 541 -12.45 16.04 -2.79
CA ARG A 541 -11.45 14.98 -2.92
C ARG A 541 -11.64 13.92 -1.86
N ARG A 542 -11.63 12.65 -2.25
CA ARG A 542 -11.82 11.51 -1.35
C ARG A 542 -10.73 10.47 -1.54
N TYR A 543 -10.39 9.83 -0.44
CA TYR A 543 -9.43 8.75 -0.34
C TYR A 543 -10.16 7.43 -0.06
N LEU A 544 -9.71 6.34 -0.66
CA LEU A 544 -10.17 4.99 -0.38
C LEU A 544 -9.27 4.38 0.70
N ASN A 545 -9.80 4.22 1.91
CA ASN A 545 -9.04 3.67 3.02
C ASN A 545 -8.79 2.16 2.86
N ASP A 546 -8.06 1.56 3.78
CA ASP A 546 -7.73 0.14 3.79
C ASP A 546 -8.95 -0.79 3.90
N HIS A 547 -10.09 -0.27 4.37
CA HIS A 547 -11.38 -0.98 4.44
C HIS A 547 -12.30 -0.72 3.25
N ASN A 548 -11.79 -0.08 2.18
CA ASN A 548 -12.55 0.29 0.99
C ASN A 548 -13.69 1.28 1.23
N GLU A 549 -13.54 2.14 2.24
CA GLU A 549 -14.46 3.21 2.53
C GLU A 549 -13.93 4.53 1.96
N ALA A 550 -14.78 5.27 1.24
CA ALA A 550 -14.42 6.59 0.72
C ALA A 550 -14.49 7.64 1.82
N VAL A 551 -13.35 8.13 2.25
CA VAL A 551 -13.23 9.12 3.34
C VAL A 551 -12.63 10.44 2.83
N PRO A 552 -12.94 11.59 3.46
CA PRO A 552 -12.18 12.82 3.21
C PRO A 552 -10.72 12.63 3.63
N PHE A 553 -9.76 13.26 2.93
CA PHE A 553 -8.33 13.15 3.27
C PHE A 553 -8.02 13.52 4.73
N ARG A 554 -8.70 14.51 5.30
CA ARG A 554 -8.54 14.89 6.73
C ARG A 554 -8.89 13.77 7.72
N LYS A 555 -9.54 12.68 7.27
CA LYS A 555 -9.92 11.52 8.09
C LYS A 555 -9.06 10.29 7.86
N THR A 556 -7.91 10.43 7.22
CA THR A 556 -6.98 9.33 6.92
C THR A 556 -5.86 9.17 7.95
N GLY A 557 -5.96 9.84 9.10
CA GLY A 557 -4.94 9.81 10.15
C GLY A 557 -3.79 10.78 9.95
N LEU A 558 -3.95 11.78 9.07
CA LEU A 558 -2.98 12.87 8.87
C LEU A 558 -2.75 13.62 10.19
N ARG A 559 -1.49 13.94 10.47
CA ARG A 559 -1.05 14.69 11.64
C ARG A 559 -0.69 16.14 11.29
N HIS A 560 -0.31 16.92 12.29
CA HIS A 560 0.07 18.32 12.10
C HIS A 560 1.24 18.48 11.11
N GLU A 561 2.23 17.62 11.19
CA GLU A 561 3.40 17.59 10.31
C GLU A 561 2.99 17.41 8.83
N ASP A 562 1.99 16.58 8.57
CA ASP A 562 1.45 16.37 7.22
C ASP A 562 0.76 17.64 6.69
N MET A 563 0.02 18.33 7.57
CA MET A 563 -0.65 19.59 7.20
C MET A 563 0.34 20.69 6.90
N GLU A 564 1.46 20.77 7.62
CA GLU A 564 2.56 21.71 7.31
C GLU A 564 3.20 21.41 5.95
N VAL A 565 3.36 20.13 5.62
CA VAL A 565 3.86 19.72 4.30
C VAL A 565 2.90 20.16 3.20
N PHE A 566 1.61 19.85 3.31
CA PHE A 566 0.62 20.28 2.31
C PHE A 566 0.57 21.81 2.16
N GLN A 567 0.59 22.55 3.26
CA GLN A 567 0.61 24.01 3.23
C GLN A 567 1.84 24.55 2.48
N ARG A 568 3.02 23.94 2.65
CA ARG A 568 4.26 24.32 1.94
C ARG A 568 4.13 24.20 0.43
N TYR A 569 3.37 23.24 -0.05
CA TYR A 569 3.12 23.02 -1.48
C TYR A 569 1.82 23.67 -2.00
N GLY A 570 1.11 24.43 -1.15
CA GLY A 570 -0.14 25.11 -1.52
C GLY A 570 -1.32 24.18 -1.72
N ILE A 571 -1.30 22.99 -1.11
CA ILE A 571 -2.36 21.98 -1.22
C ILE A 571 -3.38 22.17 -0.10
N GLU A 572 -4.66 22.32 -0.46
CA GLU A 572 -5.79 22.41 0.45
C GLU A 572 -6.60 21.09 0.42
N LEU A 573 -6.91 20.51 1.62
CA LEU A 573 -7.63 19.23 1.77
C LEU A 573 -9.12 19.43 2.02
#